data_ec5d7a7d843bd014c5ccee04a0ed12d8
#
_entry.id   ec5d7a7d843bd014c5ccee04a0ed12d8
#
_cell.length_a   1.000
_cell.length_b   1.000
_cell.length_c   1.000
_cell.angle_alpha   90.00
_cell.angle_beta   90.00
_cell.angle_gamma   90.00
#
_symmetry.space_group_name_H-M   'P 1'
#
loop_
_entity.id
_entity.type
_entity.pdbx_description
1 polymer ?
#
loop_
_entity_poly.entity_id
_entity_poly.type
_entity_poly.pdbx_seq_one_letter_code
_entity_poly.pdbx_strand_id
1 'polypeptide(L)'
;MKQYDVTALGELLIDFTENGTSAQGNPLFEANPGGAPCNVLAMLTKLGHKTAFIGKVGDDFFGKQLREAITEVGIDSTGLLSDPEIHTTLAMVHTYPDGDRDFSFYRNPVADMMLKEDEIPTELIKNSKIFHFGTLSMTHDGVRAATKKAISIAEEANALISFDPNLRPPLWKSLDDAKEQVLYGLGHCHILKISDNEIQWLTGKEDYTDGVNWIRERYNIPLILVSMGKEGSRAYYEDKIVEIKPFLQKNTIETTGAGDTFCGCVLHYICEHGLDNLTEADLTSMLTFANAAAARITTRKGALRVMPDRAEIEKEIVSR
;
A
#
# COMPACT_ATOMS: atom_id res chain seq x y z
N MET A 1 -2.20 11.44 -23.89
CA MET A 1 -1.68 10.32 -23.05
C MET A 1 -1.63 10.83 -21.62
N LYS A 2 -2.02 9.99 -20.64
CA LYS A 2 -1.92 10.34 -19.21
C LYS A 2 -0.45 10.47 -18.82
N GLN A 3 -0.13 11.41 -17.95
CA GLN A 3 1.24 11.78 -17.56
C GLN A 3 1.85 10.78 -16.57
N TYR A 4 1.00 10.25 -15.67
CA TYR A 4 1.40 9.31 -14.64
C TYR A 4 0.80 7.92 -14.89
N ASP A 5 1.56 6.89 -14.56
CA ASP A 5 1.04 5.52 -14.57
C ASP A 5 0.18 5.30 -13.32
N VAL A 6 0.68 5.69 -12.12
CA VAL A 6 -0.05 5.56 -10.86
C VAL A 6 0.11 6.82 -10.02
N THR A 7 -1.02 7.34 -9.52
CA THR A 7 -1.05 8.33 -8.43
C THR A 7 -1.67 7.67 -7.20
N ALA A 8 -1.05 7.84 -6.04
CA ALA A 8 -1.60 7.33 -4.79
C ALA A 8 -1.88 8.46 -3.78
N LEU A 9 -2.93 8.25 -2.97
CA LEU A 9 -3.27 9.12 -1.86
C LEU A 9 -3.23 8.35 -0.54
N GLY A 10 -2.63 8.95 0.48
CA GLY A 10 -2.67 8.40 1.83
C GLY A 10 -1.62 8.97 2.76
N GLU A 11 -1.18 8.16 3.71
CA GLU A 11 -0.18 8.53 4.70
C GLU A 11 1.24 8.45 4.16
N LEU A 12 2.07 9.35 4.66
CA LEU A 12 3.52 9.30 4.58
C LEU A 12 4.06 9.67 5.97
N LEU A 13 4.84 8.78 6.58
CA LEU A 13 5.19 8.83 7.98
C LEU A 13 6.61 8.31 8.26
N ILE A 14 7.08 8.48 9.49
CA ILE A 14 8.31 7.87 9.97
C ILE A 14 7.99 6.65 10.83
N ASP A 15 8.50 5.49 10.41
CA ASP A 15 8.56 4.26 11.22
C ASP A 15 9.87 4.24 12.00
N PHE A 16 9.81 4.40 13.31
CA PHE A 16 10.95 4.20 14.21
C PHE A 16 11.11 2.72 14.54
N THR A 17 12.11 2.08 13.95
CA THR A 17 12.46 0.67 14.24
C THR A 17 13.65 0.57 15.16
N GLU A 18 13.64 -0.39 16.08
CA GLU A 18 14.76 -0.62 16.97
C GLU A 18 16.04 -1.00 16.21
N ASN A 19 17.15 -0.32 16.52
CA ASN A 19 18.43 -0.54 15.87
C ASN A 19 19.58 -0.63 16.90
N GLY A 20 19.42 -1.53 17.87
CA GLY A 20 20.42 -1.82 18.89
C GLY A 20 20.34 -0.91 20.12
N THR A 21 21.46 -0.83 20.87
CA THR A 21 21.54 -0.13 22.14
C THR A 21 22.77 0.79 22.15
N SER A 22 22.62 1.98 22.70
CA SER A 22 23.70 2.94 22.86
C SER A 22 24.72 2.49 23.93
N ALA A 23 25.88 3.13 23.98
CA ALA A 23 26.88 2.91 25.01
C ALA A 23 26.37 3.20 26.44
N GLN A 24 25.28 3.95 26.59
CA GLN A 24 24.62 4.26 27.86
C GLN A 24 23.50 3.26 28.22
N GLY A 25 23.25 2.23 27.37
CA GLY A 25 22.19 1.26 27.61
C GLY A 25 20.80 1.71 27.10
N ASN A 26 20.70 2.84 26.40
CA ASN A 26 19.43 3.31 25.86
C ASN A 26 19.13 2.65 24.49
N PRO A 27 17.88 2.29 24.18
CA PRO A 27 17.51 1.81 22.86
C PRO A 27 17.79 2.87 21.79
N LEU A 28 18.31 2.43 20.64
CA LEU A 28 18.48 3.25 19.45
C LEU A 28 17.38 2.93 18.46
N PHE A 29 16.90 3.95 17.77
CA PHE A 29 15.88 3.81 16.74
C PHE A 29 16.36 4.40 15.42
N GLU A 30 16.05 3.70 14.35
CA GLU A 30 16.25 4.17 12.99
C GLU A 30 14.94 4.76 12.47
N ALA A 31 15.01 6.01 11.96
CA ALA A 31 13.87 6.73 11.41
C ALA A 31 13.69 6.34 9.93
N ASN A 32 12.83 5.38 9.67
CA ASN A 32 12.57 4.87 8.33
C ASN A 32 11.39 5.60 7.68
N PRO A 33 11.55 6.22 6.50
CA PRO A 33 10.44 6.68 5.70
C PRO A 33 9.52 5.53 5.30
N GLY A 34 8.22 5.68 5.54
CA GLY A 34 7.20 4.66 5.30
C GLY A 34 5.84 5.27 4.98
N GLY A 35 4.86 4.42 4.85
CA GLY A 35 3.50 4.71 4.44
C GLY A 35 3.12 3.82 3.26
N ALA A 36 2.06 3.03 3.42
CA ALA A 36 1.71 2.00 2.45
C ALA A 36 1.56 2.53 1.02
N PRO A 37 0.86 3.66 0.76
CA PRO A 37 0.73 4.17 -0.60
C PRO A 37 2.08 4.57 -1.22
N CYS A 38 2.98 5.15 -0.43
CA CYS A 38 4.32 5.50 -0.91
C CYS A 38 5.21 4.28 -1.15
N ASN A 39 5.06 3.21 -0.38
CA ASN A 39 5.76 1.95 -0.61
C ASN A 39 5.30 1.32 -1.95
N VAL A 40 4.00 1.32 -2.24
CA VAL A 40 3.46 0.88 -3.55
C VAL A 40 4.06 1.70 -4.68
N LEU A 41 4.08 3.04 -4.54
CA LEU A 41 4.66 3.92 -5.56
C LEU A 41 6.18 3.71 -5.71
N ALA A 42 6.91 3.49 -4.63
CA ALA A 42 8.35 3.24 -4.66
C ALA A 42 8.68 1.95 -5.45
N MET A 43 7.89 0.89 -5.27
CA MET A 43 8.03 -0.33 -6.06
C MET A 43 7.77 -0.07 -7.54
N LEU A 44 6.71 0.65 -7.88
CA LEU A 44 6.38 1.03 -9.26
C LEU A 44 7.47 1.89 -9.90
N THR A 45 7.97 2.89 -9.19
CA THR A 45 9.05 3.76 -9.68
C THR A 45 10.33 2.96 -9.90
N LYS A 46 10.65 2.02 -9.00
CA LYS A 46 11.78 1.10 -9.15
C LYS A 46 11.67 0.24 -10.40
N LEU A 47 10.44 -0.07 -10.83
CA LEU A 47 10.15 -0.79 -12.08
C LEU A 47 10.01 0.11 -13.32
N GLY A 48 10.26 1.41 -13.19
CA GLY A 48 10.34 2.37 -14.30
C GLY A 48 9.04 3.13 -14.61
N HIS A 49 8.03 3.04 -13.75
CA HIS A 49 6.77 3.79 -13.90
C HIS A 49 6.87 5.22 -13.40
N LYS A 50 6.07 6.10 -13.99
CA LYS A 50 5.89 7.48 -13.53
C LYS A 50 4.81 7.52 -12.45
N THR A 51 5.19 7.93 -11.25
CA THR A 51 4.33 7.93 -10.08
C THR A 51 4.21 9.30 -9.45
N ALA A 52 3.08 9.58 -8.78
CA ALA A 52 2.87 10.79 -8.00
C ALA A 52 2.19 10.47 -6.67
N PHE A 53 2.51 11.22 -5.63
CA PHE A 53 1.94 11.05 -4.31
C PHE A 53 1.11 12.26 -3.87
N ILE A 54 -0.04 12.00 -3.26
CA ILE A 54 -0.94 12.99 -2.66
C ILE A 54 -1.05 12.71 -1.16
N GLY A 55 -0.71 13.70 -0.35
CA GLY A 55 -0.77 13.58 1.11
C GLY A 55 -0.35 14.86 1.81
N LYS A 56 -0.22 14.80 3.14
CA LYS A 56 0.20 15.93 3.94
C LYS A 56 1.14 15.47 5.05
N VAL A 57 2.23 16.21 5.27
CA VAL A 57 3.20 16.06 6.36
C VAL A 57 3.33 17.36 7.13
N GLY A 58 3.95 17.35 8.29
CA GLY A 58 4.23 18.59 9.03
C GLY A 58 5.34 19.42 8.36
N ASP A 59 5.32 20.73 8.55
CA ASP A 59 6.49 21.59 8.25
C ASP A 59 7.53 21.47 9.36
N ASP A 60 8.02 20.25 9.56
CA ASP A 60 8.99 19.90 10.58
C ASP A 60 10.18 19.12 9.99
N PHE A 61 11.09 18.69 10.86
CA PHE A 61 12.28 17.95 10.46
C PHE A 61 11.91 16.66 9.70
N PHE A 62 10.92 15.92 10.18
CA PHE A 62 10.53 14.65 9.58
C PHE A 62 9.74 14.84 8.29
N GLY A 63 8.90 15.87 8.19
CA GLY A 63 8.20 16.22 6.96
C GLY A 63 9.17 16.55 5.81
N LYS A 64 10.25 17.28 6.10
CA LYS A 64 11.32 17.57 5.13
C LYS A 64 12.05 16.30 4.71
N GLN A 65 12.45 15.46 5.69
CA GLN A 65 13.08 14.16 5.40
C GLN A 65 12.21 13.24 4.55
N LEU A 66 10.91 13.21 4.80
CA LEU A 66 9.95 12.40 4.02
C LEU A 66 9.82 12.89 2.59
N ARG A 67 9.70 14.22 2.39
CA ARG A 67 9.68 14.81 1.05
C ARG A 67 10.94 14.51 0.25
N GLU A 68 12.11 14.63 0.88
CA GLU A 68 13.38 14.26 0.28
C GLU A 68 13.40 12.77 -0.09
N ALA A 69 12.96 11.89 0.81
CA ALA A 69 12.96 10.46 0.59
C ALA A 69 12.11 10.01 -0.61
N ILE A 70 10.88 10.53 -0.76
CA ILE A 70 10.04 10.17 -1.92
C ILE A 70 10.59 10.77 -3.22
N THR A 71 11.20 11.96 -3.16
CA THR A 71 11.82 12.60 -4.33
C THR A 71 13.07 11.84 -4.78
N GLU A 72 13.92 11.39 -3.85
CA GLU A 72 15.11 10.58 -4.12
C GLU A 72 14.78 9.27 -4.86
N VAL A 73 13.69 8.62 -4.50
CA VAL A 73 13.25 7.38 -5.18
C VAL A 73 12.49 7.65 -6.47
N GLY A 74 12.27 8.91 -6.85
CA GLY A 74 11.69 9.32 -8.12
C GLY A 74 10.16 9.45 -8.13
N ILE A 75 9.51 9.49 -6.98
CA ILE A 75 8.07 9.78 -6.86
C ILE A 75 7.86 11.30 -6.97
N ASP A 76 6.92 11.73 -7.83
CA ASP A 76 6.54 13.14 -7.90
C ASP A 76 5.85 13.57 -6.60
N SER A 77 6.46 14.53 -5.91
CA SER A 77 6.02 15.04 -4.62
C SER A 77 5.21 16.35 -4.71
N THR A 78 4.79 16.76 -5.91
CA THR A 78 4.03 18.02 -6.10
C THR A 78 2.67 18.02 -5.41
N GLY A 79 2.09 16.83 -5.18
CA GLY A 79 0.87 16.63 -4.39
C GLY A 79 1.08 16.47 -2.88
N LEU A 80 2.33 16.50 -2.41
CA LEU A 80 2.64 16.44 -0.97
C LEU A 80 2.62 17.84 -0.37
N LEU A 81 1.68 18.09 0.52
CA LEU A 81 1.53 19.36 1.24
C LEU A 81 2.30 19.35 2.55
N SER A 82 2.57 20.55 3.10
CA SER A 82 3.11 20.72 4.45
C SER A 82 2.14 21.47 5.33
N ASP A 83 1.88 20.96 6.52
CA ASP A 83 1.06 21.63 7.53
C ASP A 83 1.98 22.46 8.45
N PRO A 84 1.73 23.79 8.62
CA PRO A 84 2.58 24.64 9.41
C PRO A 84 2.40 24.48 10.94
N GLU A 85 1.30 23.87 11.38
CA GLU A 85 0.93 23.79 12.80
C GLU A 85 0.94 22.35 13.33
N ILE A 86 0.64 21.38 12.47
CA ILE A 86 0.44 19.99 12.88
C ILE A 86 1.64 19.13 12.44
N HIS A 87 2.15 18.34 13.38
CA HIS A 87 3.36 17.53 13.17
C HIS A 87 3.17 16.33 12.26
N THR A 88 4.28 15.90 11.68
CA THR A 88 4.39 14.66 10.90
C THR A 88 4.04 13.44 11.75
N THR A 89 3.37 12.48 11.16
CA THR A 89 3.01 11.20 11.80
C THR A 89 4.24 10.37 12.12
N LEU A 90 4.30 9.85 13.34
CA LEU A 90 5.34 8.94 13.82
C LEU A 90 4.70 7.62 14.25
N ALA A 91 5.35 6.51 13.92
CA ALA A 91 5.03 5.19 14.43
C ALA A 91 6.28 4.57 15.08
N MET A 92 6.11 3.97 16.25
CA MET A 92 7.14 3.15 16.88
C MET A 92 6.85 1.70 16.56
N VAL A 93 7.83 1.01 15.99
CA VAL A 93 7.73 -0.40 15.62
C VAL A 93 8.56 -1.22 16.60
N HIS A 94 7.91 -2.02 17.41
CA HIS A 94 8.54 -2.99 18.27
C HIS A 94 8.51 -4.37 17.61
N THR A 95 9.66 -5.01 17.49
CA THR A 95 9.78 -6.36 16.93
C THR A 95 10.03 -7.35 18.08
N TYR A 96 9.16 -8.33 18.23
CA TYR A 96 9.30 -9.40 19.20
C TYR A 96 10.33 -10.46 18.76
N PRO A 97 10.89 -11.27 19.70
CA PRO A 97 11.88 -12.30 19.37
C PRO A 97 11.40 -13.38 18.40
N ASP A 98 10.09 -13.60 18.29
CA ASP A 98 9.45 -14.51 17.33
C ASP A 98 9.26 -13.91 15.92
N GLY A 99 9.62 -12.61 15.75
CA GLY A 99 9.49 -11.86 14.51
C GLY A 99 8.12 -11.18 14.33
N ASP A 100 7.23 -11.29 15.31
CA ASP A 100 5.97 -10.53 15.33
C ASP A 100 6.23 -9.06 15.69
N ARG A 101 5.27 -8.19 15.44
CA ARG A 101 5.41 -6.75 15.59
C ARG A 101 4.23 -6.12 16.28
N ASP A 102 4.54 -5.11 17.05
CA ASP A 102 3.55 -4.18 17.60
C ASP A 102 3.87 -2.75 17.15
N PHE A 103 2.81 -1.97 16.93
CA PHE A 103 2.90 -0.60 16.48
C PHE A 103 2.26 0.34 17.48
N SER A 104 3.02 1.31 17.93
CA SER A 104 2.50 2.45 18.71
C SER A 104 2.47 3.69 17.81
N PHE A 105 1.28 4.13 17.43
CA PHE A 105 1.10 5.29 16.58
C PHE A 105 0.94 6.57 17.41
N TYR A 106 1.79 7.54 17.15
CA TYR A 106 1.68 8.91 17.65
C TYR A 106 0.90 9.74 16.62
N ARG A 107 -0.44 9.55 16.59
CA ARG A 107 -1.33 10.02 15.54
C ARG A 107 -2.62 10.61 16.12
N ASN A 108 -2.49 11.79 16.85
CA ASN A 108 -3.69 12.45 17.41
C ASN A 108 -3.45 13.91 17.83
N PRO A 109 -3.80 14.94 17.03
CA PRO A 109 -3.87 14.92 15.56
C PRO A 109 -2.48 14.96 14.92
N VAL A 110 -2.39 14.57 13.65
CA VAL A 110 -1.17 14.63 12.85
C VAL A 110 -1.48 15.11 11.43
N ALA A 111 -0.44 15.54 10.71
CA ALA A 111 -0.61 16.26 9.45
C ALA A 111 -1.33 15.46 8.35
N ASP A 112 -1.12 14.14 8.26
CA ASP A 112 -1.79 13.31 7.25
C ASP A 112 -3.32 13.23 7.44
N MET A 113 -3.82 13.49 8.66
CA MET A 113 -5.26 13.56 8.95
C MET A 113 -5.87 14.90 8.53
N MET A 114 -5.05 15.91 8.26
CA MET A 114 -5.46 17.31 8.01
C MET A 114 -5.58 17.65 6.51
N LEU A 115 -5.44 16.68 5.62
CA LEU A 115 -5.67 16.91 4.18
C LEU A 115 -7.15 17.20 3.93
N LYS A 116 -7.45 18.28 3.19
CA LYS A 116 -8.80 18.77 2.92
C LYS A 116 -9.21 18.53 1.47
N GLU A 117 -10.50 18.55 1.19
CA GLU A 117 -11.07 18.36 -0.16
C GLU A 117 -10.58 19.41 -1.17
N ASP A 118 -10.46 20.66 -0.75
CA ASP A 118 -10.01 21.77 -1.60
C ASP A 118 -8.49 21.77 -1.86
N GLU A 119 -7.74 20.94 -1.13
CA GLU A 119 -6.31 20.74 -1.32
C GLU A 119 -5.98 19.59 -2.30
N ILE A 120 -6.98 18.84 -2.79
CA ILE A 120 -6.76 17.73 -3.71
C ILE A 120 -6.29 18.23 -5.08
N PRO A 121 -5.08 17.83 -5.53
CA PRO A 121 -4.55 18.25 -6.83
C PRO A 121 -5.21 17.48 -7.96
N THR A 122 -6.35 17.99 -8.42
CA THR A 122 -7.23 17.37 -9.41
C THR A 122 -6.47 16.91 -10.67
N GLU A 123 -5.52 17.71 -11.15
CA GLU A 123 -4.77 17.41 -12.37
C GLU A 123 -3.83 16.22 -12.23
N LEU A 124 -3.26 15.94 -11.05
CA LEU A 124 -2.47 14.73 -10.83
C LEU A 124 -3.33 13.48 -11.03
N ILE A 125 -4.54 13.48 -10.49
CA ILE A 125 -5.46 12.33 -10.57
C ILE A 125 -5.99 12.18 -12.00
N LYS A 126 -6.44 13.25 -12.63
CA LYS A 126 -6.96 13.23 -14.01
C LYS A 126 -5.93 12.72 -15.02
N ASN A 127 -4.65 13.01 -14.78
CA ASN A 127 -3.55 12.62 -15.64
C ASN A 127 -2.91 11.27 -15.24
N SER A 128 -3.57 10.44 -14.42
CA SER A 128 -3.10 9.13 -13.99
C SER A 128 -3.89 8.00 -14.62
N LYS A 129 -3.21 6.90 -14.99
CA LYS A 129 -3.88 5.68 -15.48
C LYS A 129 -4.59 4.96 -14.34
N ILE A 130 -3.92 4.86 -13.18
CA ILE A 130 -4.42 4.20 -11.97
C ILE A 130 -4.36 5.20 -10.82
N PHE A 131 -5.42 5.24 -10.01
CA PHE A 131 -5.46 5.90 -8.71
C PHE A 131 -5.48 4.84 -7.61
N HIS A 132 -4.55 4.92 -6.66
CA HIS A 132 -4.40 3.95 -5.57
C HIS A 132 -4.63 4.62 -4.21
N PHE A 133 -5.33 3.92 -3.30
CA PHE A 133 -5.55 4.38 -1.94
C PHE A 133 -5.73 3.21 -0.96
N GLY A 134 -5.59 3.53 0.34
CA GLY A 134 -5.86 2.62 1.44
C GLY A 134 -6.78 3.25 2.48
N THR A 135 -7.02 2.54 3.59
CA THR A 135 -7.99 3.02 4.60
C THR A 135 -7.42 3.96 5.64
N LEU A 136 -6.09 4.11 5.77
CA LEU A 136 -5.53 5.06 6.74
C LEU A 136 -5.95 6.51 6.46
N SER A 137 -6.10 6.89 5.20
CA SER A 137 -6.65 8.18 4.80
C SER A 137 -8.18 8.29 4.98
N MET A 138 -8.82 7.30 5.58
CA MET A 138 -10.26 7.29 5.88
C MET A 138 -10.57 7.24 7.39
N THR A 139 -9.54 7.27 8.23
CA THR A 139 -9.66 7.14 9.69
C THR A 139 -10.15 8.41 10.39
N HIS A 140 -10.06 9.57 9.73
CA HIS A 140 -10.48 10.89 10.25
C HIS A 140 -11.36 11.62 9.24
N ASP A 141 -12.36 12.35 9.71
CA ASP A 141 -13.42 12.94 8.87
C ASP A 141 -12.88 13.86 7.77
N GLY A 142 -11.86 14.69 8.07
CA GLY A 142 -11.26 15.62 7.10
C GLY A 142 -10.61 14.89 5.93
N VAL A 143 -9.63 14.04 6.21
CA VAL A 143 -8.91 13.29 5.18
C VAL A 143 -9.81 12.24 4.51
N ARG A 144 -10.84 11.74 5.20
CA ARG A 144 -11.87 10.86 4.61
C ARG A 144 -12.63 11.58 3.50
N ALA A 145 -13.07 12.82 3.74
CA ALA A 145 -13.74 13.63 2.73
C ALA A 145 -12.81 13.91 1.53
N ALA A 146 -11.56 14.28 1.80
CA ALA A 146 -10.54 14.47 0.76
C ALA A 146 -10.31 13.19 -0.07
N THR A 147 -10.22 12.02 0.57
CA THR A 147 -10.06 10.72 -0.12
C THR A 147 -11.28 10.40 -0.99
N LYS A 148 -12.50 10.60 -0.48
CA LYS A 148 -13.73 10.42 -1.27
C LYS A 148 -13.79 11.35 -2.46
N LYS A 149 -13.37 12.61 -2.30
CA LYS A 149 -13.25 13.57 -3.40
C LYS A 149 -12.24 13.10 -4.46
N ALA A 150 -11.08 12.60 -4.04
CA ALA A 150 -10.07 12.09 -4.95
C ALA A 150 -10.57 10.87 -5.75
N ILE A 151 -11.30 9.96 -5.11
CA ILE A 151 -11.97 8.81 -5.76
C ILE A 151 -12.96 9.29 -6.83
N SER A 152 -13.83 10.26 -6.51
CA SER A 152 -14.78 10.83 -7.48
C SER A 152 -14.05 11.43 -8.71
N ILE A 153 -12.95 12.15 -8.49
CA ILE A 153 -12.15 12.71 -9.58
C ILE A 153 -11.53 11.59 -10.45
N ALA A 154 -11.07 10.49 -9.84
CA ALA A 154 -10.52 9.35 -10.56
C ALA A 154 -11.59 8.66 -11.43
N GLU A 155 -12.80 8.49 -10.90
CA GLU A 155 -13.96 7.95 -11.63
C GLU A 155 -14.32 8.85 -12.83
N GLU A 156 -14.50 10.16 -12.62
CA GLU A 156 -14.77 11.13 -13.66
C GLU A 156 -13.70 11.13 -14.77
N ALA A 157 -12.45 10.85 -14.41
CA ALA A 157 -11.32 10.76 -15.34
C ALA A 157 -11.15 9.38 -16.01
N ASN A 158 -12.02 8.42 -15.71
CA ASN A 158 -11.92 7.03 -16.15
C ASN A 158 -10.54 6.43 -15.81
N ALA A 159 -10.00 6.72 -14.65
CA ALA A 159 -8.83 6.04 -14.12
C ALA A 159 -9.25 4.72 -13.50
N LEU A 160 -8.41 3.68 -13.62
CA LEU A 160 -8.58 2.48 -12.82
C LEU A 160 -8.35 2.82 -11.35
N ILE A 161 -9.16 2.27 -10.46
CA ILE A 161 -9.03 2.50 -9.02
C ILE A 161 -8.53 1.22 -8.37
N SER A 162 -7.38 1.32 -7.70
CA SER A 162 -6.77 0.26 -6.90
C SER A 162 -6.96 0.55 -5.42
N PHE A 163 -7.41 -0.45 -4.69
CA PHE A 163 -7.68 -0.37 -3.26
C PHE A 163 -6.98 -1.49 -2.49
N ASP A 164 -6.26 -1.10 -1.43
CA ASP A 164 -5.75 -2.00 -0.40
C ASP A 164 -6.30 -1.52 0.95
N PRO A 165 -7.22 -2.24 1.61
CA PRO A 165 -7.73 -1.83 2.92
C PRO A 165 -6.62 -1.52 3.90
N ASN A 166 -5.59 -2.36 3.96
CA ASN A 166 -4.43 -2.19 4.81
C ASN A 166 -4.82 -1.79 6.24
N LEU A 167 -5.78 -2.54 6.79
CA LEU A 167 -6.47 -2.24 8.04
C LEU A 167 -5.49 -2.18 9.22
N ARG A 168 -5.62 -1.13 10.00
CA ARG A 168 -4.91 -0.94 11.28
C ARG A 168 -5.94 -0.70 12.39
N PRO A 169 -6.47 -1.78 13.02
CA PRO A 169 -7.55 -1.66 13.99
C PRO A 169 -7.33 -0.59 15.07
N PRO A 170 -6.13 -0.41 15.66
CA PRO A 170 -5.92 0.60 16.70
C PRO A 170 -6.11 2.05 16.26
N LEU A 171 -6.14 2.33 14.95
CA LEU A 171 -6.29 3.69 14.41
C LEU A 171 -7.75 4.10 14.18
N TRP A 172 -8.68 3.21 14.41
CA TRP A 172 -10.11 3.45 14.18
C TRP A 172 -10.87 3.75 15.46
N LYS A 173 -11.89 4.59 15.36
CA LYS A 173 -12.83 4.85 16.48
C LYS A 173 -13.60 3.58 16.87
N SER A 174 -13.91 2.74 15.89
CA SER A 174 -14.51 1.41 16.05
C SER A 174 -14.26 0.55 14.81
N LEU A 175 -14.36 -0.77 14.96
CA LEU A 175 -14.29 -1.69 13.83
C LEU A 175 -15.50 -1.56 12.89
N ASP A 176 -16.63 -1.06 13.38
CA ASP A 176 -17.80 -0.78 12.53
C ASP A 176 -17.54 0.41 11.61
N ASP A 177 -16.91 1.50 12.11
CA ASP A 177 -16.46 2.63 11.27
C ASP A 177 -15.45 2.16 10.23
N ALA A 178 -14.46 1.34 10.65
CA ALA A 178 -13.51 0.73 9.73
C ALA A 178 -14.21 -0.08 8.62
N LYS A 179 -15.16 -0.92 9.02
CA LYS A 179 -15.92 -1.76 8.08
C LYS A 179 -16.71 -0.93 7.07
N GLU A 180 -17.35 0.14 7.51
CA GLU A 180 -18.08 1.06 6.63
C GLU A 180 -17.16 1.65 5.55
N GLN A 181 -15.94 2.09 5.94
CA GLN A 181 -15.01 2.68 4.98
C GLN A 181 -14.36 1.64 4.06
N VAL A 182 -14.12 0.42 4.54
CA VAL A 182 -13.70 -0.69 3.67
C VAL A 182 -14.77 -1.01 2.64
N LEU A 183 -16.04 -1.13 3.05
CA LEU A 183 -17.17 -1.37 2.13
C LEU A 183 -17.33 -0.22 1.13
N TYR A 184 -17.10 1.03 1.55
CA TYR A 184 -17.06 2.16 0.64
C TYR A 184 -15.97 1.96 -0.44
N GLY A 185 -14.74 1.63 -0.05
CA GLY A 185 -13.64 1.38 -0.99
C GLY A 185 -13.93 0.25 -1.97
N LEU A 186 -14.57 -0.84 -1.52
CA LEU A 186 -15.01 -1.94 -2.39
C LEU A 186 -16.03 -1.49 -3.45
N GLY A 187 -16.89 -0.51 -3.12
CA GLY A 187 -17.88 0.02 -4.06
C GLY A 187 -17.30 0.83 -5.21
N HIS A 188 -16.03 1.22 -5.12
CA HIS A 188 -15.39 2.12 -6.07
C HIS A 188 -14.15 1.52 -6.78
N CYS A 189 -13.61 0.39 -6.31
CA CYS A 189 -12.36 -0.14 -6.87
C CYS A 189 -12.58 -1.11 -8.03
N HIS A 190 -11.57 -1.16 -8.91
CA HIS A 190 -11.45 -2.11 -10.02
C HIS A 190 -10.43 -3.21 -9.70
N ILE A 191 -9.46 -2.89 -8.85
CA ILE A 191 -8.40 -3.78 -8.39
C ILE A 191 -8.41 -3.75 -6.87
N LEU A 192 -8.72 -4.87 -6.26
CA LEU A 192 -8.68 -5.06 -4.80
C LEU A 192 -7.50 -5.94 -4.45
N LYS A 193 -6.58 -5.46 -3.62
CA LYS A 193 -5.68 -6.33 -2.86
C LYS A 193 -6.16 -6.36 -1.41
N ILE A 194 -6.35 -7.54 -0.87
CA ILE A 194 -6.82 -7.74 0.51
C ILE A 194 -6.01 -8.89 1.15
N SER A 195 -5.69 -8.80 2.43
CA SER A 195 -5.01 -9.88 3.13
C SER A 195 -5.99 -10.96 3.61
N ASP A 196 -5.44 -12.13 3.94
CA ASP A 196 -6.15 -13.26 4.52
C ASP A 196 -6.97 -12.86 5.77
N ASN A 197 -6.33 -12.19 6.73
CA ASN A 197 -6.98 -11.72 7.94
C ASN A 197 -8.09 -10.68 7.67
N GLU A 198 -7.85 -9.79 6.72
CA GLU A 198 -8.82 -8.73 6.36
C GLU A 198 -10.07 -9.31 5.69
N ILE A 199 -9.91 -10.26 4.77
CA ILE A 199 -11.07 -10.86 4.09
C ILE A 199 -11.90 -11.69 5.08
N GLN A 200 -11.25 -12.42 5.99
CA GLN A 200 -11.94 -13.18 7.05
C GLN A 200 -12.68 -12.25 8.00
N TRP A 201 -12.03 -11.19 8.48
CA TRP A 201 -12.65 -10.17 9.32
C TRP A 201 -13.85 -9.50 8.65
N LEU A 202 -13.69 -9.12 7.38
CA LEU A 202 -14.72 -8.38 6.64
C LEU A 202 -15.98 -9.23 6.39
N THR A 203 -15.77 -10.47 5.96
CA THR A 203 -16.84 -11.35 5.45
C THR A 203 -17.34 -12.36 6.45
N GLY A 204 -16.57 -12.66 7.49
CA GLY A 204 -16.85 -13.73 8.44
C GLY A 204 -16.68 -15.15 7.85
N LYS A 205 -16.02 -15.27 6.68
CA LYS A 205 -15.76 -16.53 6.00
C LYS A 205 -14.36 -17.02 6.29
N GLU A 206 -14.20 -18.31 6.59
CA GLU A 206 -12.87 -18.93 6.79
C GLU A 206 -12.18 -19.23 5.45
N ASP A 207 -12.93 -19.71 4.46
CA ASP A 207 -12.41 -19.94 3.11
C ASP A 207 -12.34 -18.64 2.31
N TYR A 208 -11.20 -18.41 1.66
CA TYR A 208 -10.95 -17.19 0.92
C TYR A 208 -11.81 -17.07 -0.35
N THR A 209 -12.14 -18.18 -1.00
CA THR A 209 -13.03 -18.20 -2.18
C THR A 209 -14.44 -17.83 -1.78
N ASP A 210 -14.92 -18.34 -0.64
CA ASP A 210 -16.22 -17.95 -0.08
C ASP A 210 -16.23 -16.46 0.30
N GLY A 211 -15.12 -15.96 0.85
CA GLY A 211 -14.94 -14.53 1.13
C GLY A 211 -14.98 -13.68 -0.14
N VAL A 212 -14.27 -14.08 -1.20
CA VAL A 212 -14.28 -13.40 -2.49
C VAL A 212 -15.67 -13.46 -3.15
N ASN A 213 -16.37 -14.60 -3.06
CA ASN A 213 -17.73 -14.71 -3.58
C ASN A 213 -18.68 -13.77 -2.83
N TRP A 214 -18.55 -13.66 -1.49
CA TRP A 214 -19.32 -12.69 -0.70
C TRP A 214 -19.09 -11.25 -1.16
N ILE A 215 -17.84 -10.87 -1.53
CA ILE A 215 -17.51 -9.56 -2.09
C ILE A 215 -18.14 -9.40 -3.47
N ARG A 216 -17.95 -10.36 -4.37
CA ARG A 216 -18.44 -10.32 -5.76
C ARG A 216 -19.96 -10.29 -5.91
N GLU A 217 -20.69 -10.88 -4.97
CA GLU A 217 -22.14 -10.79 -4.93
C GLU A 217 -22.66 -9.36 -4.68
N ARG A 218 -21.81 -8.48 -4.15
CA ARG A 218 -22.18 -7.12 -3.71
C ARG A 218 -21.49 -6.02 -4.50
N TYR A 219 -20.31 -6.32 -5.05
CA TYR A 219 -19.44 -5.35 -5.71
C TYR A 219 -18.88 -5.91 -7.01
N ASN A 220 -18.89 -5.08 -8.05
CA ASN A 220 -18.33 -5.46 -9.34
C ASN A 220 -16.83 -5.11 -9.39
N ILE A 221 -15.99 -5.98 -8.81
CA ILE A 221 -14.54 -5.80 -8.80
C ILE A 221 -13.90 -6.81 -9.76
N PRO A 222 -13.36 -6.36 -10.90
CA PRO A 222 -12.79 -7.25 -11.93
C PRO A 222 -11.64 -8.12 -11.42
N LEU A 223 -10.70 -7.53 -10.65
CA LEU A 223 -9.52 -8.24 -10.14
C LEU A 223 -9.46 -8.17 -8.62
N ILE A 224 -9.51 -9.33 -7.97
CA ILE A 224 -9.34 -9.46 -6.53
C ILE A 224 -8.12 -10.32 -6.24
N LEU A 225 -7.22 -9.81 -5.39
CA LEU A 225 -6.00 -10.46 -4.97
C LEU A 225 -6.05 -10.69 -3.47
N VAL A 226 -5.87 -11.93 -3.04
CA VAL A 226 -5.75 -12.29 -1.63
C VAL A 226 -4.30 -12.63 -1.34
N SER A 227 -3.64 -11.82 -0.50
CA SER A 227 -2.30 -12.08 0.02
C SER A 227 -2.40 -12.90 1.29
N MET A 228 -1.71 -14.05 1.34
CA MET A 228 -1.84 -15.07 2.40
C MET A 228 -0.52 -15.29 3.15
N GLY A 229 0.31 -14.25 3.24
CA GLY A 229 1.59 -14.27 3.94
C GLY A 229 2.47 -15.46 3.55
N LYS A 230 2.73 -16.36 4.49
CA LYS A 230 3.57 -17.57 4.28
C LYS A 230 2.89 -18.65 3.42
N GLU A 231 1.65 -18.48 3.03
CA GLU A 231 0.93 -19.41 2.15
C GLU A 231 0.97 -18.96 0.68
N GLY A 232 1.35 -17.71 0.42
CA GLY A 232 1.47 -17.16 -0.94
C GLY A 232 0.36 -16.18 -1.29
N SER A 233 -0.21 -16.31 -2.49
CA SER A 233 -1.29 -15.42 -2.93
C SER A 233 -2.24 -16.10 -3.90
N ARG A 234 -3.47 -15.58 -3.97
CA ARG A 234 -4.47 -15.95 -4.98
C ARG A 234 -4.94 -14.73 -5.76
N ALA A 235 -5.18 -14.92 -7.05
CA ALA A 235 -5.88 -13.96 -7.90
C ALA A 235 -7.21 -14.55 -8.36
N TYR A 236 -8.23 -13.71 -8.35
CA TYR A 236 -9.57 -14.00 -8.82
C TYR A 236 -9.93 -12.99 -9.90
N TYR A 237 -10.10 -13.47 -11.12
CA TYR A 237 -10.46 -12.65 -12.27
C TYR A 237 -11.50 -13.39 -13.12
N GLU A 238 -12.69 -12.82 -13.30
CA GLU A 238 -13.83 -13.54 -13.90
C GLU A 238 -14.06 -14.90 -13.22
N ASP A 239 -14.05 -15.99 -13.99
CA ASP A 239 -14.15 -17.39 -13.52
C ASP A 239 -12.80 -18.03 -13.17
N LYS A 240 -11.70 -17.31 -13.41
CA LYS A 240 -10.33 -17.80 -13.19
C LYS A 240 -9.90 -17.61 -11.73
N ILE A 241 -9.27 -18.64 -11.18
CA ILE A 241 -8.65 -18.61 -9.87
C ILE A 241 -7.23 -19.16 -10.03
N VAL A 242 -6.23 -18.35 -9.74
CA VAL A 242 -4.82 -18.74 -9.79
C VAL A 242 -4.20 -18.57 -8.41
N GLU A 243 -3.54 -19.61 -7.93
CA GLU A 243 -2.80 -19.60 -6.67
C GLU A 243 -1.32 -19.80 -6.93
N ILE A 244 -0.49 -18.96 -6.34
CA ILE A 244 0.96 -19.08 -6.38
C ILE A 244 1.51 -19.19 -4.95
N LYS A 245 2.31 -20.24 -4.73
CA LYS A 245 2.98 -20.48 -3.45
C LYS A 245 4.06 -19.42 -3.17
N PRO A 246 4.39 -19.16 -1.90
CA PRO A 246 5.35 -18.13 -1.51
C PRO A 246 6.79 -18.48 -1.91
N PHE A 247 7.62 -17.46 -2.05
CA PHE A 247 9.07 -17.57 -2.12
C PHE A 247 9.65 -17.35 -0.70
N LEU A 248 9.72 -18.42 0.11
CA LEU A 248 10.16 -18.31 1.49
C LEU A 248 11.65 -18.00 1.59
N GLN A 249 12.00 -16.95 2.34
CA GLN A 249 13.37 -16.53 2.60
C GLN A 249 13.87 -17.10 3.93
N LYS A 250 15.10 -17.68 3.91
CA LYS A 250 15.73 -18.19 5.15
C LYS A 250 16.28 -17.08 6.03
N ASN A 251 16.52 -15.91 5.48
CA ASN A 251 17.12 -14.75 6.11
C ASN A 251 16.15 -13.56 6.19
N THR A 252 14.88 -13.83 6.45
CA THR A 252 13.89 -12.79 6.72
C THR A 252 14.33 -11.93 7.90
N ILE A 253 14.42 -10.62 7.70
CA ILE A 253 14.73 -9.62 8.71
C ILE A 253 13.45 -9.00 9.22
N GLU A 254 12.61 -8.54 8.30
CA GLU A 254 11.31 -7.96 8.63
C GLU A 254 10.33 -8.09 7.47
N THR A 255 9.03 -7.90 7.74
CA THR A 255 7.97 -8.03 6.73
C THR A 255 7.35 -6.70 6.32
N THR A 256 7.95 -5.56 6.78
CA THR A 256 7.47 -4.21 6.42
C THR A 256 7.51 -4.02 4.91
N GLY A 257 6.41 -3.51 4.35
CA GLY A 257 6.30 -3.23 2.94
C GLY A 257 6.13 -4.46 2.03
N ALA A 258 6.07 -5.70 2.54
CA ALA A 258 5.91 -6.88 1.69
C ALA A 258 4.56 -6.86 0.94
N GLY A 259 3.47 -6.51 1.62
CA GLY A 259 2.15 -6.34 1.00
C GLY A 259 2.12 -5.21 -0.02
N ASP A 260 2.77 -4.09 0.30
CA ASP A 260 2.85 -2.92 -0.58
C ASP A 260 3.70 -3.23 -1.83
N THR A 261 4.83 -3.95 -1.65
CA THR A 261 5.67 -4.44 -2.75
C THR A 261 4.88 -5.37 -3.68
N PHE A 262 4.14 -6.31 -3.10
CA PHE A 262 3.23 -7.19 -3.85
C PHE A 262 2.22 -6.37 -4.66
N CYS A 263 1.53 -5.43 -4.02
CA CYS A 263 0.56 -4.55 -4.68
C CYS A 263 1.21 -3.74 -5.81
N GLY A 264 2.39 -3.14 -5.57
CA GLY A 264 3.14 -2.40 -6.59
C GLY A 264 3.50 -3.24 -7.81
N CYS A 265 3.89 -4.52 -7.62
CA CYS A 265 4.16 -5.45 -8.71
C CYS A 265 2.90 -5.86 -9.48
N VAL A 266 1.77 -6.02 -8.81
CA VAL A 266 0.48 -6.23 -9.48
C VAL A 266 0.12 -5.04 -10.35
N LEU A 267 0.19 -3.82 -9.80
CA LEU A 267 -0.11 -2.60 -10.55
C LEU A 267 0.87 -2.37 -11.71
N HIS A 268 2.15 -2.77 -11.55
CA HIS A 268 3.13 -2.79 -12.64
C HIS A 268 2.63 -3.65 -13.80
N TYR A 269 2.18 -4.89 -13.53
CA TYR A 269 1.64 -5.77 -14.55
C TYR A 269 0.43 -5.13 -15.27
N ILE A 270 -0.50 -4.56 -14.51
CA ILE A 270 -1.69 -3.89 -15.07
C ILE A 270 -1.32 -2.64 -15.89
N CYS A 271 -0.30 -1.86 -15.48
CA CYS A 271 0.18 -0.72 -16.28
C CYS A 271 0.74 -1.13 -17.64
N GLU A 272 1.38 -2.30 -17.74
CA GLU A 272 1.98 -2.82 -18.97
C GLU A 272 0.97 -3.53 -19.87
N HIS A 273 0.03 -4.31 -19.30
CA HIS A 273 -0.85 -5.21 -20.05
C HIS A 273 -2.33 -4.79 -20.06
N GLY A 274 -2.74 -3.87 -19.19
CA GLY A 274 -4.15 -3.53 -18.98
C GLY A 274 -4.85 -4.50 -18.02
N LEU A 275 -6.11 -4.22 -17.73
CA LEU A 275 -6.96 -5.04 -16.85
C LEU A 275 -7.88 -5.99 -17.64
N ASP A 276 -8.05 -5.75 -18.94
CA ASP A 276 -9.01 -6.48 -19.76
C ASP A 276 -8.41 -7.78 -20.31
N ASN A 277 -9.24 -8.84 -20.38
CA ASN A 277 -8.91 -10.11 -21.00
C ASN A 277 -7.69 -10.85 -20.41
N LEU A 278 -7.45 -10.73 -19.13
CA LEU A 278 -6.37 -11.45 -18.44
C LEU A 278 -6.61 -12.98 -18.52
N THR A 279 -5.57 -13.69 -18.96
CA THR A 279 -5.56 -15.17 -19.00
C THR A 279 -5.02 -15.75 -17.69
N GLU A 280 -5.17 -17.05 -17.46
CA GLU A 280 -4.51 -17.73 -16.33
C GLU A 280 -2.99 -17.61 -16.39
N ALA A 281 -2.39 -17.57 -17.59
CA ALA A 281 -0.96 -17.37 -17.76
C ALA A 281 -0.53 -15.96 -17.32
N ASP A 282 -1.34 -14.94 -17.61
CA ASP A 282 -1.12 -13.57 -17.16
C ASP A 282 -1.18 -13.47 -15.63
N LEU A 283 -2.22 -14.04 -15.02
CA LEU A 283 -2.38 -14.08 -13.56
C LEU A 283 -1.23 -14.84 -12.89
N THR A 284 -0.79 -15.96 -13.48
CA THR A 284 0.35 -16.75 -13.00
C THR A 284 1.63 -15.93 -13.03
N SER A 285 1.91 -15.25 -14.14
CA SER A 285 3.11 -14.42 -14.32
C SER A 285 3.10 -13.25 -13.33
N MET A 286 1.97 -12.55 -13.23
CA MET A 286 1.75 -11.42 -12.32
C MET A 286 1.98 -11.83 -10.86
N LEU A 287 1.34 -12.90 -10.38
CA LEU A 287 1.48 -13.36 -8.99
C LEU A 287 2.87 -13.91 -8.69
N THR A 288 3.50 -14.62 -9.65
CA THR A 288 4.86 -15.14 -9.49
C THR A 288 5.86 -14.01 -9.27
N PHE A 289 5.78 -12.97 -10.10
CA PHE A 289 6.63 -11.78 -9.97
C PHE A 289 6.37 -11.03 -8.67
N ALA A 290 5.10 -10.81 -8.31
CA ALA A 290 4.71 -10.12 -7.09
C ALA A 290 5.12 -10.87 -5.82
N ASN A 291 4.95 -12.20 -5.77
CA ASN A 291 5.38 -13.02 -4.63
C ASN A 291 6.91 -13.04 -4.47
N ALA A 292 7.66 -13.12 -5.57
CA ALA A 292 9.13 -13.09 -5.53
C ALA A 292 9.64 -11.73 -5.02
N ALA A 293 9.05 -10.63 -5.48
CA ALA A 293 9.39 -9.28 -5.01
C ALA A 293 9.05 -9.10 -3.51
N ALA A 294 7.84 -9.52 -3.11
CA ALA A 294 7.40 -9.45 -1.71
C ALA A 294 8.27 -10.29 -0.77
N ALA A 295 8.74 -11.45 -1.23
CA ALA A 295 9.70 -12.26 -0.47
C ALA A 295 11.07 -11.56 -0.38
N ARG A 296 11.54 -10.97 -1.48
CA ARG A 296 12.86 -10.34 -1.54
C ARG A 296 12.98 -9.14 -0.60
N ILE A 297 11.94 -8.29 -0.50
CA ILE A 297 12.00 -7.14 0.41
C ILE A 297 12.11 -7.54 1.87
N THR A 298 11.58 -8.69 2.28
CA THR A 298 11.65 -9.14 3.68
C THR A 298 13.07 -9.42 4.18
N THR A 299 14.06 -9.47 3.30
CA THR A 299 15.48 -9.64 3.63
C THR A 299 16.20 -8.32 3.90
N ARG A 300 15.47 -7.20 3.96
CA ARG A 300 16.00 -5.83 4.13
C ARG A 300 15.27 -5.12 5.25
N LYS A 301 15.92 -4.11 5.85
CA LYS A 301 15.27 -3.19 6.80
C LYS A 301 14.63 -2.03 6.06
N GLY A 302 13.43 -1.63 6.50
CA GLY A 302 12.66 -0.56 5.88
C GLY A 302 11.95 -1.01 4.60
N ALA A 303 11.31 -0.09 3.90
CA ALA A 303 10.54 -0.38 2.70
C ALA A 303 10.87 0.58 1.55
N LEU A 304 10.53 1.84 1.66
CA LEU A 304 10.52 2.83 0.58
C LEU A 304 11.83 2.89 -0.22
N ARG A 305 12.98 2.89 0.44
CA ARG A 305 14.32 3.03 -0.19
C ARG A 305 14.94 1.70 -0.61
N VAL A 306 14.38 0.58 -0.22
CA VAL A 306 15.00 -0.74 -0.39
C VAL A 306 14.22 -1.69 -1.29
N MET A 307 13.32 -1.17 -2.11
CA MET A 307 12.56 -1.96 -3.08
C MET A 307 13.51 -2.76 -4.00
N PRO A 308 13.21 -4.05 -4.24
CA PRO A 308 14.01 -4.88 -5.14
C PRO A 308 13.90 -4.38 -6.59
N ASP A 309 14.98 -4.48 -7.34
CA ASP A 309 14.93 -4.21 -8.77
C ASP A 309 14.47 -5.46 -9.57
N ARG A 310 14.16 -5.24 -10.86
CA ARG A 310 13.67 -6.30 -11.75
C ARG A 310 14.63 -7.50 -11.80
N ALA A 311 15.93 -7.27 -11.90
CA ALA A 311 16.92 -8.34 -12.01
C ALA A 311 17.00 -9.19 -10.73
N GLU A 312 16.87 -8.58 -9.58
CA GLU A 312 16.79 -9.28 -8.28
C GLU A 312 15.55 -10.18 -8.19
N ILE A 313 14.39 -9.66 -8.67
CA ILE A 313 13.12 -10.40 -8.66
C ILE A 313 13.20 -11.59 -9.64
N GLU A 314 13.69 -11.37 -10.87
CA GLU A 314 13.85 -12.41 -11.88
C GLU A 314 14.83 -13.50 -11.42
N LYS A 315 15.92 -13.12 -10.76
CA LYS A 315 16.86 -14.07 -10.15
C LYS A 315 16.19 -14.92 -9.07
N GLU A 316 15.34 -14.34 -8.25
CA GLU A 316 14.58 -15.04 -7.22
C GLU A 316 13.65 -16.10 -7.86
N ILE A 317 12.96 -15.74 -8.95
CA ILE A 317 12.06 -16.63 -9.68
C ILE A 317 12.85 -17.85 -10.25
N VAL A 318 14.01 -17.60 -10.86
CA VAL A 318 14.82 -18.66 -11.48
C VAL A 318 15.49 -19.56 -10.44
N SER A 319 15.72 -19.07 -9.22
CA SER A 319 16.38 -19.85 -8.16
C SER A 319 15.47 -20.86 -7.45
N ARG A 320 14.18 -20.89 -7.80
CA ARG A 320 13.17 -21.82 -7.28
C ARG A 320 13.17 -23.09 -8.12
#